data_cce3f2f288cad1979450bb0797479f9e
#
_entry.id   cce3f2f288cad1979450bb0797479f9e
#
_cell.length_a   1.000
_cell.length_b   1.000
_cell.length_c   1.000
_cell.angle_alpha   90.00
_cell.angle_beta   90.00
_cell.angle_gamma   90.00
#
_symmetry.space_group_name_H-M   'P 1'
#
loop_
_entity.id
_entity.type
_entity.pdbx_description
1 polymer ?
#
loop_
_entity_poly.entity_id
_entity_poly.type
_entity_poly.pdbx_seq_one_letter_code
_entity_poly.pdbx_strand_id
1 'polypeptide(L)'
;MKKFGVDESTITAESISSTVSNEMRQDAIVAVIIAAICMLIYIWLRFKDIRFGASAVLALIHDVLIVLAFYAIARISVGNTFIACMLTIIGYSINASIVIFDRIRENLSATKKYSDETLKEVVNRSITQTLTRSIYTSLTTFITIAALFILGVPSIREFAAPLMVGIIAGAFSSVCISGPLWYTLKTRFKGKTK
;
A
#
# COMPACT_ATOMS: atom_id res chain seq x y z
N MET A 1 30.14 -24.07 22.76
CA MET A 1 30.05 -23.65 21.33
C MET A 1 31.33 -23.77 20.53
N LYS A 2 32.46 -24.14 21.13
CA LYS A 2 33.72 -24.38 20.41
C LYS A 2 33.76 -25.58 19.43
N LYS A 3 32.63 -26.30 19.28
CA LYS A 3 32.57 -27.51 18.42
C LYS A 3 32.34 -27.23 16.92
N PHE A 4 32.03 -26.01 16.53
CA PHE A 4 31.67 -25.71 15.14
C PHE A 4 32.52 -24.61 14.47
N GLY A 5 33.63 -24.18 15.12
CA GLY A 5 34.55 -23.20 14.51
C GLY A 5 33.93 -21.85 14.15
N VAL A 6 32.77 -21.49 14.73
CA VAL A 6 32.09 -20.23 14.49
C VAL A 6 32.62 -19.22 15.50
N ASP A 7 33.20 -18.14 14.98
CA ASP A 7 33.73 -17.05 15.78
C ASP A 7 32.54 -16.32 16.51
N GLU A 8 32.72 -16.09 17.81
CA GLU A 8 31.67 -15.40 18.63
C GLU A 8 31.28 -14.01 18.09
N SER A 9 32.15 -13.37 17.32
CA SER A 9 31.88 -12.09 16.66
C SER A 9 30.86 -12.17 15.52
N THR A 10 30.50 -13.39 15.06
CA THR A 10 29.57 -13.60 13.95
C THR A 10 28.13 -13.91 14.44
N ILE A 11 27.94 -14.07 15.76
CA ILE A 11 26.63 -14.38 16.35
C ILE A 11 26.08 -13.11 16.97
N THR A 12 25.38 -12.29 16.19
CA THR A 12 24.48 -11.27 16.71
C THR A 12 23.19 -11.91 17.19
N ALA A 13 23.17 -12.35 18.45
CA ALA A 13 21.93 -12.77 19.10
C ALA A 13 21.15 -11.52 19.55
N GLU A 14 20.28 -11.03 18.72
CA GLU A 14 19.28 -10.04 19.16
C GLU A 14 18.22 -10.76 19.99
N SER A 15 18.45 -10.85 21.31
CA SER A 15 17.42 -11.27 22.26
C SER A 15 16.51 -10.06 22.54
N ILE A 16 15.49 -9.87 21.72
CA ILE A 16 14.45 -8.88 21.99
C ILE A 16 13.60 -9.40 23.16
N SER A 17 13.60 -8.67 24.27
CA SER A 17 12.73 -8.94 25.41
C SER A 17 11.26 -8.97 24.95
N SER A 18 10.44 -9.87 25.50
CA SER A 18 9.01 -9.95 25.19
C SER A 18 8.27 -8.63 25.40
N THR A 19 8.71 -7.82 26.36
CA THR A 19 8.19 -6.49 26.63
C THR A 19 8.46 -5.53 25.46
N VAL A 20 9.69 -5.48 24.99
CA VAL A 20 10.09 -4.62 23.85
C VAL A 20 9.38 -5.05 22.57
N SER A 21 9.19 -6.36 22.36
CA SER A 21 8.43 -6.86 21.21
C SER A 21 6.96 -6.45 21.24
N ASN A 22 6.33 -6.42 22.42
CA ASN A 22 4.96 -5.97 22.58
C ASN A 22 4.80 -4.45 22.39
N GLU A 23 5.73 -3.64 22.93
CA GLU A 23 5.74 -2.19 22.71
C GLU A 23 5.90 -1.88 21.21
N MET A 24 6.86 -2.47 20.53
CA MET A 24 7.08 -2.28 19.11
C MET A 24 5.85 -2.67 18.27
N ARG A 25 5.14 -3.73 18.67
CA ARG A 25 3.91 -4.15 18.01
C ARG A 25 2.78 -3.13 18.19
N GLN A 26 2.63 -2.58 19.39
CA GLN A 26 1.64 -1.54 19.66
C GLN A 26 1.97 -0.26 18.89
N ASP A 27 3.22 0.18 18.89
CA ASP A 27 3.66 1.35 18.15
C ASP A 27 3.43 1.18 16.64
N ALA A 28 3.66 -0.02 16.09
CA ALA A 28 3.37 -0.32 14.69
C ALA A 28 1.88 -0.16 14.36
N ILE A 29 1.00 -0.70 15.20
CA ILE A 29 -0.45 -0.59 15.02
C ILE A 29 -0.89 0.88 15.10
N VAL A 30 -0.42 1.61 16.09
CA VAL A 30 -0.73 3.03 16.28
C VAL A 30 -0.24 3.85 15.09
N ALA A 31 0.99 3.63 14.63
CA ALA A 31 1.55 4.32 13.47
C ALA A 31 0.73 4.08 12.20
N VAL A 32 0.31 2.84 11.95
CA VAL A 32 -0.54 2.48 10.80
C VAL A 32 -1.91 3.15 10.88
N ILE A 33 -2.53 3.18 12.07
CA ILE A 33 -3.82 3.84 12.27
C ILE A 33 -3.70 5.35 12.05
N ILE A 34 -2.68 6.00 12.62
CA ILE A 34 -2.44 7.43 12.42
C ILE A 34 -2.21 7.74 10.94
N ALA A 35 -1.37 6.94 10.26
CA ALA A 35 -1.12 7.10 8.83
C ALA A 35 -2.42 6.98 8.02
N ALA A 36 -3.26 5.98 8.32
CA ALA A 36 -4.54 5.79 7.64
C ALA A 36 -5.49 6.98 7.86
N ILE A 37 -5.57 7.52 9.08
CA ILE A 37 -6.39 8.69 9.40
C ILE A 37 -5.88 9.93 8.66
N CYS A 38 -4.58 10.22 8.71
CA CYS A 38 -3.98 11.34 7.99
C CYS A 38 -4.25 11.26 6.48
N MET A 39 -4.16 10.05 5.94
CA MET A 39 -4.46 9.78 4.53
C MET A 39 -5.92 9.99 4.17
N LEU A 40 -6.85 9.54 5.02
CA LEU A 40 -8.28 9.81 4.85
C LEU A 40 -8.56 11.30 4.82
N ILE A 41 -7.99 12.06 5.76
CA ILE A 41 -8.13 13.51 5.84
C ILE A 41 -7.57 14.16 4.58
N TYR A 42 -6.37 13.77 4.15
CA TYR A 42 -5.74 14.29 2.94
C TYR A 42 -6.59 14.05 1.70
N ILE A 43 -7.08 12.82 1.50
CA ILE A 43 -7.91 12.46 0.34
C ILE A 43 -9.25 13.21 0.40
N TRP A 44 -9.86 13.32 1.57
CA TRP A 44 -11.10 14.06 1.75
C TRP A 44 -10.95 15.54 1.41
N LEU A 45 -9.90 16.20 1.89
CA LEU A 45 -9.58 17.60 1.56
C LEU A 45 -9.31 17.77 0.06
N ARG A 46 -8.59 16.82 -0.54
CA ARG A 46 -8.15 16.87 -1.94
C ARG A 46 -9.29 16.64 -2.93
N PHE A 47 -10.17 15.67 -2.64
CA PHE A 47 -11.21 15.22 -3.57
C PHE A 47 -12.63 15.67 -3.20
N LYS A 48 -12.85 16.15 -1.99
CA LYS A 48 -14.17 16.60 -1.47
C LYS A 48 -15.28 15.53 -1.58
N ASP A 49 -14.95 14.27 -1.81
CA ASP A 49 -15.85 13.12 -1.86
C ASP A 49 -15.26 12.00 -1.01
N ILE A 50 -15.92 11.67 0.09
CA ILE A 50 -15.47 10.65 1.05
C ILE A 50 -15.36 9.24 0.43
N ARG A 51 -16.06 9.00 -0.69
CA ARG A 51 -16.03 7.71 -1.39
C ARG A 51 -14.66 7.40 -1.98
N PHE A 52 -13.91 8.42 -2.43
CA PHE A 52 -12.51 8.26 -2.83
C PHE A 52 -11.65 7.81 -1.65
N GLY A 53 -11.83 8.44 -0.48
CA GLY A 53 -11.12 8.05 0.74
C GLY A 53 -11.46 6.63 1.18
N ALA A 54 -12.72 6.28 1.22
CA ALA A 54 -13.17 4.94 1.60
C ALA A 54 -12.61 3.86 0.66
N SER A 55 -12.63 4.08 -0.66
CA SER A 55 -12.08 3.12 -1.62
C SER A 55 -10.56 3.00 -1.52
N ALA A 56 -9.85 4.12 -1.27
CA ALA A 56 -8.40 4.09 -1.04
C ALA A 56 -8.04 3.27 0.20
N VAL A 57 -8.73 3.50 1.32
CA VAL A 57 -8.45 2.78 2.57
C VAL A 57 -8.74 1.28 2.44
N LEU A 58 -9.82 0.91 1.76
CA LEU A 58 -10.11 -0.52 1.52
C LEU A 58 -9.07 -1.19 0.63
N ALA A 59 -8.58 -0.51 -0.41
CA ALA A 59 -7.47 -0.99 -1.23
C ALA A 59 -6.18 -1.11 -0.39
N LEU A 60 -5.92 -0.14 0.48
CA LEU A 60 -4.78 -0.15 1.39
C LEU A 60 -4.83 -1.32 2.39
N ILE A 61 -6.00 -1.60 2.97
CA ILE A 61 -6.19 -2.76 3.87
C ILE A 61 -5.83 -4.06 3.14
N HIS A 62 -6.27 -4.20 1.88
CA HIS A 62 -5.90 -5.35 1.05
C HIS A 62 -4.37 -5.47 0.91
N ASP A 63 -3.67 -4.39 0.61
CA ASP A 63 -2.21 -4.41 0.42
C ASP A 63 -1.48 -4.76 1.70
N VAL A 64 -1.89 -4.17 2.83
CA VAL A 64 -1.36 -4.49 4.16
C VAL A 64 -1.57 -5.95 4.51
N LEU A 65 -2.76 -6.52 4.23
CA LEU A 65 -3.06 -7.94 4.49
C LEU A 65 -2.16 -8.88 3.66
N ILE A 66 -1.92 -8.56 2.39
CA ILE A 66 -1.00 -9.35 1.54
C ILE A 66 0.42 -9.34 2.12
N VAL A 67 0.90 -8.17 2.54
CA VAL A 67 2.24 -8.06 3.11
C VAL A 67 2.33 -8.78 4.46
N LEU A 68 1.31 -8.68 5.31
CA LEU A 68 1.23 -9.44 6.56
C LEU A 68 1.23 -10.95 6.31
N ALA A 69 0.49 -11.42 5.31
CA ALA A 69 0.49 -12.82 4.91
C ALA A 69 1.89 -13.27 4.46
N PHE A 70 2.60 -12.42 3.70
CA PHE A 70 3.97 -12.69 3.30
C PHE A 70 4.91 -12.78 4.51
N TYR A 71 4.83 -11.86 5.49
CA TYR A 71 5.62 -11.93 6.74
C TYR A 71 5.36 -13.22 7.50
N ALA A 72 4.11 -13.67 7.57
CA ALA A 72 3.72 -14.90 8.25
C ALA A 72 4.27 -16.15 7.54
N ILE A 73 4.17 -16.21 6.20
CA ILE A 73 4.64 -17.34 5.38
C ILE A 73 6.17 -17.41 5.37
N ALA A 74 6.84 -16.29 5.18
CA ALA A 74 8.31 -16.21 5.14
C ALA A 74 8.95 -16.27 6.53
N ARG A 75 8.16 -16.27 7.62
CA ARG A 75 8.61 -16.29 9.02
C ARG A 75 9.62 -15.18 9.35
N ILE A 76 9.45 -14.01 8.73
CA ILE A 76 10.30 -12.84 8.99
C ILE A 76 9.88 -12.24 10.34
N SER A 77 10.86 -11.85 11.15
CA SER A 77 10.61 -11.22 12.45
C SER A 77 9.95 -9.85 12.31
N VAL A 78 8.99 -9.57 13.20
CA VAL A 78 8.31 -8.27 13.25
C VAL A 78 9.11 -7.34 14.17
N GLY A 79 9.90 -6.46 13.57
CA GLY A 79 10.76 -5.50 14.28
C GLY A 79 10.57 -4.08 13.71
N ASN A 80 11.54 -3.18 13.99
CA ASN A 80 11.54 -1.81 13.46
C ASN A 80 11.46 -1.75 11.93
N THR A 81 12.09 -2.71 11.27
CA THR A 81 12.07 -2.89 9.81
C THR A 81 10.66 -3.13 9.29
N PHE A 82 9.82 -3.86 10.04
CA PHE A 82 8.42 -4.08 9.71
C PHE A 82 7.62 -2.77 9.68
N ILE A 83 7.78 -1.90 10.69
CA ILE A 83 7.09 -0.62 10.76
C ILE A 83 7.48 0.26 9.56
N ALA A 84 8.78 0.36 9.28
CA ALA A 84 9.29 1.12 8.15
C ALA A 84 8.75 0.58 6.81
N CYS A 85 8.71 -0.74 6.64
CA CYS A 85 8.14 -1.39 5.47
C CYS A 85 6.65 -1.07 5.30
N MET A 86 5.85 -1.21 6.35
CA MET A 86 4.42 -0.93 6.31
C MET A 86 4.13 0.52 5.96
N LEU A 87 4.80 1.49 6.60
CA LEU A 87 4.61 2.91 6.30
C LEU A 87 5.02 3.25 4.85
N THR A 88 6.08 2.62 4.34
CA THR A 88 6.52 2.80 2.96
C THR A 88 5.49 2.27 1.98
N ILE A 89 4.94 1.07 2.22
CA ILE A 89 3.91 0.46 1.37
C ILE A 89 2.62 1.29 1.38
N ILE A 90 2.20 1.77 2.55
CA ILE A 90 1.04 2.66 2.69
C ILE A 90 1.22 3.90 1.81
N GLY A 91 2.35 4.59 1.92
CA GLY A 91 2.64 5.78 1.13
C GLY A 91 2.70 5.50 -0.38
N TYR A 92 3.30 4.38 -0.76
CA TYR A 92 3.41 3.97 -2.16
C TYR A 92 2.05 3.61 -2.79
N SER A 93 1.26 2.77 -2.14
CA SER A 93 -0.05 2.33 -2.62
C SER A 93 -1.03 3.49 -2.79
N ILE A 94 -1.04 4.41 -1.83
CA ILE A 94 -1.89 5.59 -1.92
C ILE A 94 -1.50 6.51 -3.07
N ASN A 95 -0.20 6.73 -3.29
CA ASN A 95 0.25 7.56 -4.41
C ASN A 95 -0.26 7.02 -5.76
N ALA A 96 -0.22 5.70 -5.96
CA ALA A 96 -0.75 5.05 -7.15
C ALA A 96 -2.28 5.25 -7.30
N SER A 97 -3.03 5.09 -6.21
CA SER A 97 -4.49 5.29 -6.20
C SER A 97 -4.89 6.75 -6.47
N ILE A 98 -4.15 7.73 -5.93
CA ILE A 98 -4.40 9.15 -6.15
C ILE A 98 -4.30 9.52 -7.63
N VAL A 99 -3.33 8.97 -8.36
CA VAL A 99 -3.16 9.22 -9.81
C VAL A 99 -4.41 8.79 -10.59
N ILE A 100 -4.98 7.63 -10.25
CA ILE A 100 -6.21 7.12 -10.88
C ILE A 100 -7.41 7.99 -10.49
N PHE A 101 -7.53 8.35 -9.22
CA PHE A 101 -8.63 9.20 -8.73
C PHE A 101 -8.61 10.61 -9.32
N ASP A 102 -7.45 11.22 -9.46
CA ASP A 102 -7.32 12.52 -10.15
C ASP A 102 -7.81 12.41 -11.59
N ARG A 103 -7.48 11.34 -12.29
CA ARG A 103 -7.94 11.12 -13.67
C ARG A 103 -9.43 10.86 -13.75
N ILE A 104 -9.98 10.06 -12.81
CA ILE A 104 -11.44 9.87 -12.72
C ILE A 104 -12.15 11.21 -12.50
N ARG A 105 -11.64 12.04 -11.60
CA ARG A 105 -12.20 13.37 -11.32
C ARG A 105 -12.13 14.29 -12.52
N GLU A 106 -11.01 14.30 -13.23
CA GLU A 106 -10.83 15.10 -14.45
C GLU A 106 -11.84 14.70 -15.53
N ASN A 107 -11.94 13.40 -15.84
CA ASN A 107 -12.88 12.87 -16.82
C ASN A 107 -14.35 13.09 -16.39
N LEU A 108 -14.65 13.02 -15.09
CA LEU A 108 -15.97 13.36 -14.56
C LEU A 108 -16.33 14.82 -14.80
N SER A 109 -15.40 15.75 -14.55
CA SER A 109 -15.66 17.19 -14.74
C SER A 109 -15.96 17.55 -16.19
N ALA A 110 -15.45 16.79 -17.14
CA ALA A 110 -15.72 16.93 -18.56
C ALA A 110 -17.08 16.34 -19.01
N THR A 111 -17.74 15.57 -18.14
CA THR A 111 -18.97 14.82 -18.48
C THR A 111 -20.21 15.59 -17.97
N LYS A 112 -21.11 15.97 -18.87
CA LYS A 112 -22.30 16.79 -18.54
C LYS A 112 -23.48 16.03 -17.91
N LYS A 113 -23.55 14.69 -18.06
CA LYS A 113 -24.64 13.84 -17.52
C LYS A 113 -24.07 12.58 -16.90
N TYR A 114 -24.53 12.24 -15.72
CA TYR A 114 -24.11 11.06 -14.95
C TYR A 114 -25.19 9.98 -14.97
N SER A 115 -25.11 9.04 -15.93
CA SER A 115 -25.76 7.73 -15.83
C SER A 115 -24.80 6.72 -15.21
N ASP A 116 -25.30 5.58 -14.75
CA ASP A 116 -24.45 4.55 -14.17
C ASP A 116 -23.52 3.94 -15.23
N GLU A 117 -24.00 3.83 -16.49
CA GLU A 117 -23.18 3.39 -17.64
C GLU A 117 -22.06 4.40 -17.93
N THR A 118 -22.39 5.69 -17.95
CA THR A 118 -21.40 6.76 -18.17
C THR A 118 -20.34 6.77 -17.07
N LEU A 119 -20.73 6.53 -15.81
CA LEU A 119 -19.78 6.44 -14.69
C LEU A 119 -18.82 5.26 -14.85
N LYS A 120 -19.31 4.10 -15.27
CA LYS A 120 -18.50 2.91 -15.56
C LYS A 120 -17.50 3.18 -16.68
N GLU A 121 -17.95 3.82 -17.75
CA GLU A 121 -17.12 4.18 -18.89
C GLU A 121 -16.02 5.18 -18.50
N VAL A 122 -16.36 6.21 -17.71
CA VAL A 122 -15.39 7.18 -17.17
C VAL A 122 -14.31 6.50 -16.33
N VAL A 123 -14.69 5.58 -15.44
CA VAL A 123 -13.72 4.85 -14.60
C VAL A 123 -12.80 4.00 -15.46
N ASN A 124 -13.34 3.20 -16.37
CA ASN A 124 -12.54 2.34 -17.26
C ASN A 124 -11.58 3.17 -18.13
N ARG A 125 -12.07 4.27 -18.71
CA ARG A 125 -11.25 5.19 -19.50
C ARG A 125 -10.13 5.79 -18.66
N SER A 126 -10.42 6.21 -17.43
CA SER A 126 -9.43 6.81 -16.53
C SER A 126 -8.33 5.82 -16.14
N ILE A 127 -8.72 4.57 -15.83
CA ILE A 127 -7.77 3.49 -15.53
C ILE A 127 -6.88 3.23 -16.75
N THR A 128 -7.45 3.08 -17.94
CA THR A 128 -6.69 2.84 -19.18
C THR A 128 -5.70 3.97 -19.47
N GLN A 129 -6.12 5.23 -19.27
CA GLN A 129 -5.26 6.40 -19.50
C GLN A 129 -4.09 6.50 -18.52
N THR A 130 -4.22 5.97 -17.31
CA THR A 130 -3.17 6.01 -16.27
C THR A 130 -2.37 4.71 -16.18
N LEU A 131 -2.83 3.63 -16.82
CA LEU A 131 -2.27 2.29 -16.71
C LEU A 131 -0.78 2.24 -17.03
N THR A 132 -0.39 2.79 -18.17
CA THR A 132 1.01 2.80 -18.63
C THR A 132 1.92 3.50 -17.60
N ARG A 133 1.50 4.64 -17.08
CA ARG A 133 2.23 5.37 -16.03
C ARG A 133 2.33 4.54 -14.75
N SER A 134 1.24 3.96 -14.30
CA SER A 134 1.20 3.14 -13.09
C SER A 134 2.11 1.92 -13.21
N ILE A 135 2.10 1.23 -14.36
CA ILE A 135 2.98 0.08 -14.60
C ILE A 135 4.46 0.50 -14.60
N TYR A 136 4.83 1.56 -15.33
CA TYR A 136 6.23 2.00 -15.38
C TYR A 136 6.73 2.48 -14.02
N THR A 137 5.91 3.21 -13.27
CA THR A 137 6.28 3.66 -11.92
C THR A 137 6.48 2.46 -10.98
N SER A 138 5.60 1.48 -11.03
CA SER A 138 5.73 0.28 -10.20
C SER A 138 6.92 -0.58 -10.62
N LEU A 139 7.16 -0.72 -11.92
CA LEU A 139 8.29 -1.49 -12.43
C LEU A 139 9.64 -0.85 -12.06
N THR A 140 9.78 0.45 -12.24
CA THR A 140 11.02 1.15 -11.87
C THR A 140 11.31 1.06 -10.38
N THR A 141 10.29 1.24 -9.53
CA THR A 141 10.43 1.08 -8.08
C THR A 141 10.76 -0.37 -7.71
N PHE A 142 10.08 -1.33 -8.33
CA PHE A 142 10.37 -2.75 -8.12
C PHE A 142 11.80 -3.12 -8.48
N ILE A 143 12.31 -2.67 -9.64
CA ILE A 143 13.69 -2.90 -10.06
C ILE A 143 14.69 -2.31 -9.06
N THR A 144 14.42 -1.10 -8.54
CA THR A 144 15.26 -0.44 -7.55
C THR A 144 15.33 -1.25 -6.24
N ILE A 145 14.18 -1.72 -5.76
CA ILE A 145 14.13 -2.54 -4.53
C ILE A 145 14.69 -3.94 -4.77
N ALA A 146 14.51 -4.51 -5.97
CA ALA A 146 15.12 -5.78 -6.33
C ALA A 146 16.66 -5.69 -6.38
N ALA A 147 17.21 -4.60 -6.89
CA ALA A 147 18.65 -4.35 -6.83
C ALA A 147 19.14 -4.26 -5.37
N LEU A 148 18.37 -3.57 -4.51
CA LEU A 148 18.65 -3.48 -3.08
C LEU A 148 18.57 -4.86 -2.40
N PHE A 149 17.63 -5.70 -2.79
CA PHE A 149 17.50 -7.07 -2.29
C PHE A 149 18.69 -7.95 -2.68
N ILE A 150 19.17 -7.84 -3.92
CA ILE A 150 20.28 -8.66 -4.45
C ILE A 150 21.60 -8.22 -3.84
N LEU A 151 21.88 -6.91 -3.81
CA LEU A 151 23.16 -6.33 -3.43
C LEU A 151 23.25 -6.00 -1.93
N GLY A 152 22.12 -5.96 -1.22
CA GLY A 152 22.06 -5.54 0.17
C GLY A 152 22.57 -6.58 1.16
N VAL A 153 22.96 -6.11 2.34
CA VAL A 153 23.29 -6.94 3.51
C VAL A 153 22.00 -7.61 4.06
N PRO A 154 22.11 -8.66 4.90
CA PRO A 154 20.96 -9.41 5.38
C PRO A 154 19.81 -8.57 5.94
N SER A 155 20.11 -7.56 6.77
CA SER A 155 19.09 -6.67 7.36
C SER A 155 18.33 -5.86 6.29
N ILE A 156 19.00 -5.48 5.21
CA ILE A 156 18.37 -4.77 4.09
C ILE A 156 17.50 -5.72 3.27
N ARG A 157 17.91 -6.97 3.10
CA ARG A 157 17.12 -7.99 2.39
C ARG A 157 15.81 -8.31 3.11
N GLU A 158 15.83 -8.37 4.45
CA GLU A 158 14.61 -8.53 5.27
C GLU A 158 13.60 -7.41 5.10
N PHE A 159 14.07 -6.20 4.82
CA PHE A 159 13.22 -5.05 4.48
C PHE A 159 12.76 -5.09 3.02
N ALA A 160 13.66 -5.38 2.09
CA ALA A 160 13.40 -5.29 0.66
C ALA A 160 12.41 -6.36 0.17
N ALA A 161 12.47 -7.59 0.70
CA ALA A 161 11.61 -8.68 0.26
C ALA A 161 10.11 -8.40 0.48
N PRO A 162 9.64 -8.02 1.69
CA PRO A 162 8.24 -7.66 1.90
C PRO A 162 7.83 -6.40 1.13
N LEU A 163 8.76 -5.46 0.95
CA LEU A 163 8.51 -4.23 0.19
C LEU A 163 8.26 -4.53 -1.29
N MET A 164 8.99 -5.47 -1.89
CA MET A 164 8.73 -5.93 -3.27
C MET A 164 7.31 -6.50 -3.41
N VAL A 165 6.88 -7.33 -2.46
CA VAL A 165 5.52 -7.87 -2.43
C VAL A 165 4.49 -6.76 -2.30
N GLY A 166 4.73 -5.79 -1.41
CA GLY A 166 3.86 -4.62 -1.22
C GLY A 166 3.74 -3.74 -2.46
N ILE A 167 4.82 -3.55 -3.22
CA ILE A 167 4.79 -2.79 -4.49
C ILE A 167 3.91 -3.52 -5.53
N ILE A 168 4.03 -4.83 -5.65
CA ILE A 168 3.20 -5.63 -6.57
C ILE A 168 1.73 -5.56 -6.14
N ALA A 169 1.45 -5.76 -4.85
CA ALA A 169 0.10 -5.67 -4.30
C ALA A 169 -0.52 -4.29 -4.53
N GLY A 170 0.22 -3.21 -4.24
CA GLY A 170 -0.23 -1.83 -4.45
C GLY A 170 -0.42 -1.46 -5.91
N ALA A 171 0.41 -1.97 -6.81
CA ALA A 171 0.21 -1.81 -8.26
C ALA A 171 -1.08 -2.48 -8.73
N PHE A 172 -1.36 -3.68 -8.24
CA PHE A 172 -2.59 -4.40 -8.53
C PHE A 172 -3.81 -3.71 -7.93
N SER A 173 -3.78 -3.38 -6.64
CA SER A 173 -4.93 -2.82 -5.91
C SER A 173 -5.31 -1.43 -6.43
N SER A 174 -4.34 -0.60 -6.79
CA SER A 174 -4.62 0.73 -7.35
C SER A 174 -5.40 0.64 -8.67
N VAL A 175 -5.05 -0.28 -9.55
CA VAL A 175 -5.68 -0.45 -10.87
C VAL A 175 -6.99 -1.25 -10.78
N CYS A 176 -6.96 -2.40 -10.08
CA CYS A 176 -8.04 -3.37 -10.11
C CYS A 176 -9.07 -3.21 -8.97
N ILE A 177 -8.70 -2.56 -7.87
CA ILE A 177 -9.58 -2.46 -6.69
C ILE A 177 -10.05 -1.02 -6.48
N SER A 178 -9.17 -0.03 -6.43
CA SER A 178 -9.52 1.32 -5.98
C SER A 178 -10.56 2.00 -6.88
N GLY A 179 -10.38 1.96 -8.19
CA GLY A 179 -11.30 2.54 -9.17
C GLY A 179 -12.68 1.87 -9.20
N PRO A 180 -12.77 0.55 -9.41
CA PRO A 180 -14.03 -0.20 -9.36
C PRO A 180 -14.77 -0.10 -8.03
N LEU A 181 -14.03 -0.06 -6.92
CA LEU A 181 -14.62 0.08 -5.59
C LEU A 181 -15.26 1.47 -5.42
N TRP A 182 -14.57 2.53 -5.86
CA TRP A 182 -15.15 3.87 -5.88
C TRP A 182 -16.45 3.91 -6.73
N TYR A 183 -16.45 3.30 -7.91
CA TYR A 183 -17.65 3.19 -8.75
C TYR A 183 -18.79 2.50 -8.01
N THR A 184 -18.51 1.38 -7.36
CA THR A 184 -19.52 0.61 -6.59
C THR A 184 -20.07 1.44 -5.43
N LEU A 185 -19.20 2.14 -4.69
CA LEU A 185 -19.63 3.03 -3.62
C LEU A 185 -20.47 4.21 -4.16
N LYS A 186 -20.12 4.74 -5.32
CA LYS A 186 -20.84 5.86 -5.95
C LYS A 186 -22.23 5.47 -6.41
N THR A 187 -22.39 4.27 -6.98
CA THR A 187 -23.68 3.77 -7.48
C THR A 187 -24.60 3.30 -6.37
N ARG A 188 -24.07 2.56 -5.38
CA ARG A 188 -24.88 2.05 -4.25
C ARG A 188 -25.35 3.15 -3.29
N PHE A 189 -24.55 4.17 -3.07
CA PHE A 189 -24.88 5.26 -2.14
C PHE A 189 -25.40 6.52 -2.85
N LYS A 190 -25.98 6.40 -4.05
CA LYS A 190 -26.61 7.49 -4.81
C LYS A 190 -27.83 8.12 -4.09
N GLY A 191 -28.37 7.46 -3.06
CA GLY A 191 -29.61 7.83 -2.38
C GLY A 191 -29.51 8.74 -1.15
N LYS A 192 -28.32 9.21 -0.73
CA LYS A 192 -28.15 9.94 0.55
C LYS A 192 -27.51 11.33 0.48
N THR A 193 -27.31 11.88 -0.69
CA THR A 193 -26.84 13.29 -0.78
C THR A 193 -27.81 14.09 -1.64
N LYS A 194 -28.85 14.63 -0.97
CA LYS A 194 -29.56 15.82 -1.41
C LYS A 194 -28.82 17.05 -0.91
#